data_6633cbcbd6b5e6e87005fde7ec1da52d
#
_entry.id   6633cbcbd6b5e6e87005fde7ec1da52d
#
_cell.length_a   1.000
_cell.length_b   1.000
_cell.length_c   1.000
_cell.angle_alpha   90.00
_cell.angle_beta   90.00
_cell.angle_gamma   90.00
#
_symmetry.space_group_name_H-M   'P 1'
#
loop_
_entity.id
_entity.type
_entity.pdbx_description
1 polymer ?
#
loop_
_entity_poly.entity_id
_entity_poly.type
_entity_poly.pdbx_seq_one_letter_code
_entity_poly.pdbx_strand_id
1 'polypeptide(L)'
;MALTPEAGNSARSWGARTLSAALPGIKVYGIALSISFAVIAAVSAALGYSVPEVLRTLVFSSFRSFAGLKSTIKITIPLLFATYCFSIPFKIKFFNIGPWGQMLMGGAMTAVVALLLADWNLPSAVLIPLLLLTAILAGGAFALIAAYLKADYDINPIVSTIMLNYVAFQIVNLICTARQFMDPIGGHPQTKFLPPNAVLGFMAGIPYSILVAALAVFVVSVLINRTRLGYEINAIGYNPVAAQSYGIDFRRTLMLTFFIGGGLGGLGGGLEVLNNHNRLLVGFADISGLNFGALGILAALVVAGNPMAVPFASFFMCVLLVGADRLQRTMQVPVELVFLLQAIMVLLIVIIRTKLSAKK
;
A
#
# COMPACT_ATOMS: atom_id res chain seq x y z
N MET A 1 -57.33 10.18 -12.99
CA MET A 1 -56.02 10.43 -13.56
C MET A 1 -55.05 9.53 -12.84
N ALA A 2 -54.72 8.40 -13.46
CA ALA A 2 -54.00 7.30 -12.83
C ALA A 2 -52.49 7.58 -12.84
N LEU A 3 -51.84 7.49 -11.70
CA LEU A 3 -50.38 7.59 -11.54
C LEU A 3 -49.78 6.23 -11.99
N THR A 4 -48.92 6.26 -13.00
CA THR A 4 -48.22 5.11 -13.58
C THR A 4 -47.08 4.63 -12.67
N PRO A 5 -46.79 3.32 -12.59
CA PRO A 5 -45.72 2.74 -11.76
C PRO A 5 -44.42 2.64 -12.53
N GLU A 6 -43.71 3.73 -12.80
CA GLU A 6 -42.40 3.68 -13.49
C GLU A 6 -41.19 3.74 -12.56
N ALA A 7 -41.37 4.00 -11.27
CA ALA A 7 -40.25 4.12 -10.32
C ALA A 7 -39.62 2.77 -9.92
N GLY A 8 -40.33 1.65 -10.08
CA GLY A 8 -39.84 0.33 -9.69
C GLY A 8 -38.87 -0.32 -10.70
N ASN A 9 -38.90 0.08 -11.95
CA ASN A 9 -38.09 -0.51 -13.02
C ASN A 9 -36.67 0.12 -13.15
N SER A 10 -36.51 1.37 -12.73
CA SER A 10 -35.23 2.07 -12.81
C SER A 10 -34.18 1.53 -11.80
N ALA A 11 -34.59 1.19 -10.58
CA ALA A 11 -33.70 0.65 -9.57
C ALA A 11 -33.22 -0.80 -9.90
N ARG A 12 -34.10 -1.62 -10.45
CA ARG A 12 -33.74 -2.97 -10.93
C ARG A 12 -32.81 -2.94 -12.14
N SER A 13 -32.99 -1.99 -13.05
CA SER A 13 -32.13 -1.81 -14.22
C SER A 13 -30.75 -1.27 -13.84
N TRP A 14 -30.66 -0.47 -12.77
CA TRP A 14 -29.38 0.07 -12.26
C TRP A 14 -28.54 -1.03 -11.60
N GLY A 15 -29.13 -1.85 -10.75
CA GLY A 15 -28.48 -3.02 -10.15
C GLY A 15 -28.03 -4.07 -11.19
N ALA A 16 -28.84 -4.33 -12.21
CA ALA A 16 -28.47 -5.26 -13.28
C ALA A 16 -27.33 -4.72 -14.18
N ARG A 17 -27.29 -3.41 -14.46
CA ARG A 17 -26.22 -2.79 -15.24
C ARG A 17 -24.90 -2.73 -14.47
N THR A 18 -24.92 -2.46 -13.16
CA THR A 18 -23.72 -2.52 -12.32
C THR A 18 -23.19 -3.94 -12.16
N LEU A 19 -24.07 -4.93 -12.04
CA LEU A 19 -23.66 -6.35 -11.97
C LEU A 19 -23.09 -6.85 -13.31
N SER A 20 -23.72 -6.51 -14.43
CA SER A 20 -23.22 -6.91 -15.77
C SER A 20 -21.90 -6.23 -16.14
N ALA A 21 -21.64 -5.01 -15.65
CA ALA A 21 -20.36 -4.33 -15.79
C ALA A 21 -19.25 -4.92 -14.89
N ALA A 22 -19.61 -5.49 -13.74
CA ALA A 22 -18.68 -6.13 -12.82
C ALA A 22 -18.33 -7.59 -13.19
N LEU A 23 -19.24 -8.31 -13.85
CA LEU A 23 -19.10 -9.71 -14.23
C LEU A 23 -17.82 -10.03 -15.03
N PRO A 24 -17.39 -9.25 -16.04
CA PRO A 24 -16.15 -9.53 -16.76
C PRO A 24 -14.92 -9.39 -15.86
N GLY A 25 -14.94 -8.45 -14.90
CA GLY A 25 -13.86 -8.29 -13.91
C GLY A 25 -13.77 -9.51 -12.98
N ILE A 26 -14.88 -9.96 -12.42
CA ILE A 26 -14.93 -11.12 -11.51
C ILE A 26 -14.42 -12.39 -12.21
N LYS A 27 -14.78 -12.62 -13.47
CA LYS A 27 -14.27 -13.75 -14.26
C LYS A 27 -12.75 -13.69 -14.43
N VAL A 28 -12.18 -12.51 -14.73
CA VAL A 28 -10.73 -12.34 -14.88
C VAL A 28 -10.00 -12.69 -13.60
N TYR A 29 -10.44 -12.17 -12.46
CA TYR A 29 -9.84 -12.47 -11.16
C TYR A 29 -10.01 -13.94 -10.78
N GLY A 30 -11.16 -14.53 -11.03
CA GLY A 30 -11.43 -15.95 -10.78
C GLY A 30 -10.49 -16.86 -11.57
N ILE A 31 -10.33 -16.62 -12.87
CA ILE A 31 -9.43 -17.40 -13.74
C ILE A 31 -7.96 -17.22 -13.29
N ALA A 32 -7.53 -15.97 -13.05
CA ALA A 32 -6.16 -15.70 -12.62
C ALA A 32 -5.83 -16.37 -11.29
N LEU A 33 -6.73 -16.29 -10.31
CA LEU A 33 -6.59 -16.97 -9.03
C LEU A 33 -6.53 -18.48 -9.18
N SER A 34 -7.44 -19.09 -9.97
CA SER A 34 -7.46 -20.53 -10.18
C SER A 34 -6.17 -21.03 -10.82
N ILE A 35 -5.64 -20.33 -11.83
CA ILE A 35 -4.37 -20.70 -12.47
C ILE A 35 -3.23 -20.53 -11.48
N SER A 36 -3.21 -19.44 -10.70
CA SER A 36 -2.17 -19.20 -9.69
C SER A 36 -2.16 -20.31 -8.63
N PHE A 37 -3.32 -20.69 -8.11
CA PHE A 37 -3.43 -21.81 -7.18
C PHE A 37 -3.05 -23.16 -7.81
N ALA A 38 -3.35 -23.39 -9.10
CA ALA A 38 -2.91 -24.58 -9.81
C ALA A 38 -1.37 -24.64 -9.96
N VAL A 39 -0.74 -23.51 -10.23
CA VAL A 39 0.74 -23.42 -10.25
C VAL A 39 1.34 -23.73 -8.88
N ILE A 40 0.75 -23.19 -7.79
CA ILE A 40 1.19 -23.54 -6.43
C ILE A 40 1.09 -25.04 -6.20
N ALA A 41 -0.07 -25.61 -6.53
CA ALA A 41 -0.33 -27.03 -6.36
C ALA A 41 0.72 -27.87 -7.11
N ALA A 42 1.01 -27.51 -8.37
CA ALA A 42 2.00 -28.21 -9.19
C ALA A 42 3.43 -28.09 -8.61
N VAL A 43 3.85 -26.89 -8.21
CA VAL A 43 5.17 -26.67 -7.62
C VAL A 43 5.30 -27.36 -6.26
N SER A 44 4.26 -27.29 -5.41
CA SER A 44 4.24 -27.96 -4.11
C SER A 44 4.34 -29.48 -4.27
N ALA A 45 3.60 -30.06 -5.23
CA ALA A 45 3.67 -31.48 -5.55
C ALA A 45 5.07 -31.91 -6.06
N ALA A 46 5.67 -31.09 -6.95
CA ALA A 46 7.01 -31.35 -7.48
C ALA A 46 8.10 -31.31 -6.39
N LEU A 47 7.90 -30.52 -5.34
CA LEU A 47 8.79 -30.43 -4.18
C LEU A 47 8.47 -31.45 -3.08
N GLY A 48 7.48 -32.34 -3.28
CA GLY A 48 7.10 -33.38 -2.31
C GLY A 48 6.22 -32.91 -1.15
N TYR A 49 5.66 -31.69 -1.21
CA TYR A 49 4.75 -31.18 -0.19
C TYR A 49 3.30 -31.65 -0.42
N SER A 50 2.55 -31.81 0.67
CA SER A 50 1.13 -32.12 0.63
C SER A 50 0.32 -30.92 0.08
N VAL A 51 -0.13 -31.01 -1.18
CA VAL A 51 -0.85 -29.94 -1.85
C VAL A 51 -2.09 -29.45 -1.08
N PRO A 52 -2.99 -30.34 -0.57
CA PRO A 52 -4.15 -29.90 0.20
C PRO A 52 -3.78 -29.11 1.46
N GLU A 53 -2.69 -29.53 2.14
CA GLU A 53 -2.23 -28.89 3.36
C GLU A 53 -1.60 -27.53 3.09
N VAL A 54 -0.81 -27.40 2.01
CA VAL A 54 -0.24 -26.13 1.56
C VAL A 54 -1.35 -25.13 1.23
N LEU A 55 -2.31 -25.51 0.39
CA LEU A 55 -3.41 -24.61 -0.02
C LEU A 55 -4.29 -24.22 1.17
N ARG A 56 -4.63 -25.18 2.04
CA ARG A 56 -5.38 -24.91 3.25
C ARG A 56 -4.65 -23.97 4.19
N THR A 57 -3.38 -24.18 4.43
CA THR A 57 -2.57 -23.34 5.30
C THR A 57 -2.42 -21.95 4.73
N LEU A 58 -2.16 -21.82 3.43
CA LEU A 58 -1.99 -20.54 2.76
C LEU A 58 -3.20 -19.63 2.90
N VAL A 59 -4.40 -20.16 2.69
CA VAL A 59 -5.64 -19.36 2.67
C VAL A 59 -6.24 -19.22 4.06
N PHE A 60 -6.28 -20.28 4.85
CA PHE A 60 -7.03 -20.31 6.10
C PHE A 60 -6.22 -19.96 7.35
N SER A 61 -4.88 -19.82 7.27
CA SER A 61 -4.06 -19.49 8.45
C SER A 61 -4.49 -18.18 9.12
N SER A 62 -4.84 -17.18 8.34
CA SER A 62 -5.31 -15.88 8.83
C SER A 62 -6.63 -15.96 9.60
N PHE A 63 -7.47 -16.92 9.27
CA PHE A 63 -8.83 -17.06 9.82
C PHE A 63 -8.96 -18.16 10.88
N ARG A 64 -7.93 -19.04 11.01
CA ARG A 64 -7.97 -20.18 11.92
C ARG A 64 -8.00 -19.79 13.41
N SER A 65 -7.47 -18.62 13.73
CA SER A 65 -7.44 -18.11 15.10
C SER A 65 -7.55 -16.58 15.11
N PHE A 66 -8.04 -16.05 16.22
CA PHE A 66 -8.10 -14.59 16.41
C PHE A 66 -6.70 -13.94 16.37
N ALA A 67 -5.67 -14.67 16.81
CA ALA A 67 -4.28 -14.24 16.71
C ALA A 67 -3.81 -14.13 15.24
N GLY A 68 -4.19 -15.09 14.38
CA GLY A 68 -3.90 -15.03 12.95
C GLY A 68 -4.54 -13.81 12.27
N LEU A 69 -5.81 -13.55 12.59
CA LEU A 69 -6.52 -12.39 12.06
C LEU A 69 -5.89 -11.06 12.51
N LYS A 70 -5.50 -10.95 13.80
CA LYS A 70 -4.78 -9.78 14.32
C LYS A 70 -3.46 -9.54 13.58
N SER A 71 -2.67 -10.60 13.37
CA SER A 71 -1.41 -10.52 12.62
C SER A 71 -1.64 -10.06 11.19
N THR A 72 -2.67 -10.58 10.53
CA THR A 72 -3.04 -10.17 9.17
C THR A 72 -3.42 -8.69 9.12
N ILE A 73 -4.27 -8.22 10.05
CA ILE A 73 -4.66 -6.80 10.13
C ILE A 73 -3.43 -5.92 10.37
N LYS A 74 -2.53 -6.32 11.29
CA LYS A 74 -1.32 -5.57 11.62
C LYS A 74 -0.44 -5.32 10.38
N ILE A 75 -0.25 -6.33 9.53
CA ILE A 75 0.55 -6.25 8.30
C ILE A 75 -0.23 -5.52 7.18
N THR A 76 -1.57 -5.63 7.17
CA THR A 76 -2.41 -4.99 6.16
C THR A 76 -2.30 -3.46 6.20
N ILE A 77 -2.13 -2.87 7.37
CA ILE A 77 -2.11 -1.41 7.52
C ILE A 77 -0.96 -0.77 6.73
N PRO A 78 0.33 -1.09 6.97
CA PRO A 78 1.43 -0.52 6.20
C PRO A 78 1.34 -0.88 4.70
N LEU A 79 0.91 -2.10 4.37
CA LEU A 79 0.75 -2.51 2.98
C LEU A 79 -0.35 -1.71 2.26
N LEU A 80 -1.45 -1.41 2.92
CA LEU A 80 -2.52 -0.56 2.38
C LEU A 80 -1.99 0.83 1.99
N PHE A 81 -1.18 1.44 2.83
CA PHE A 81 -0.59 2.74 2.56
C PHE A 81 0.45 2.69 1.42
N ALA A 82 1.28 1.65 1.37
CA ALA A 82 2.20 1.39 0.26
C ALA A 82 1.43 1.21 -1.06
N THR A 83 0.30 0.51 -1.01
CA THR A 83 -0.57 0.27 -2.16
C THR A 83 -1.23 1.57 -2.65
N TYR A 84 -1.71 2.43 -1.75
CA TYR A 84 -2.23 3.76 -2.12
C TYR A 84 -1.14 4.66 -2.70
N CYS A 85 0.06 4.60 -2.17
CA CYS A 85 1.21 5.36 -2.64
C CYS A 85 1.50 5.14 -4.13
N PHE A 86 1.32 3.92 -4.62
CA PHE A 86 1.40 3.60 -6.04
C PHE A 86 0.08 3.89 -6.78
N SER A 87 -1.05 3.50 -6.21
CA SER A 87 -2.37 3.51 -6.89
C SER A 87 -2.81 4.90 -7.32
N ILE A 88 -2.51 5.94 -6.51
CA ILE A 88 -2.95 7.31 -6.79
C ILE A 88 -2.20 7.90 -8.00
N PRO A 89 -0.85 7.90 -8.08
CA PRO A 89 -0.13 8.30 -9.28
C PRO A 89 -0.45 7.42 -10.51
N PHE A 90 -0.75 6.15 -10.29
CA PHE A 90 -1.14 5.26 -11.38
C PHE A 90 -2.46 5.63 -12.06
N LYS A 91 -3.34 6.36 -11.38
CA LYS A 91 -4.58 6.91 -11.99
C LYS A 91 -4.29 7.84 -13.17
N ILE A 92 -3.23 8.62 -13.10
CA ILE A 92 -2.74 9.47 -14.21
C ILE A 92 -1.72 8.74 -15.11
N LYS A 93 -1.66 7.40 -15.03
CA LYS A 93 -0.78 6.50 -15.79
C LYS A 93 0.72 6.72 -15.53
N PHE A 94 1.08 7.27 -14.38
CA PHE A 94 2.47 7.34 -13.94
C PHE A 94 2.80 6.25 -12.93
N PHE A 95 3.88 5.53 -13.20
CA PHE A 95 4.40 4.51 -12.30
C PHE A 95 5.30 5.17 -11.25
N ASN A 96 4.81 5.24 -10.02
CA ASN A 96 5.61 5.62 -8.85
C ASN A 96 6.18 4.34 -8.22
N ILE A 97 7.43 3.98 -8.51
CA ILE A 97 8.10 2.83 -7.88
C ILE A 97 8.79 3.24 -6.56
N GLY A 98 8.43 4.40 -6.02
CA GLY A 98 8.97 4.97 -4.80
C GLY A 98 8.25 4.69 -3.47
N PRO A 99 7.22 3.81 -3.36
CA PRO A 99 6.52 3.63 -2.09
C PRO A 99 7.45 3.22 -0.94
N TRP A 100 8.47 2.39 -1.20
CA TRP A 100 9.45 2.01 -0.19
C TRP A 100 10.22 3.20 0.35
N GLY A 101 10.82 4.01 -0.52
CA GLY A 101 11.58 5.21 -0.11
C GLY A 101 10.70 6.27 0.57
N GLN A 102 9.45 6.44 0.11
CA GLN A 102 8.49 7.36 0.70
C GLN A 102 8.06 6.91 2.10
N MET A 103 7.88 5.59 2.32
CA MET A 103 7.68 5.01 3.65
C MET A 103 8.92 5.21 4.55
N LEU A 104 10.11 4.96 4.02
CA LEU A 104 11.37 5.15 4.74
C LEU A 104 11.51 6.60 5.22
N MET A 105 11.26 7.58 4.37
CA MET A 105 11.34 8.99 4.73
C MET A 105 10.27 9.40 5.74
N GLY A 106 9.04 8.92 5.58
CA GLY A 106 7.97 9.16 6.55
C GLY A 106 8.30 8.60 7.93
N GLY A 107 8.73 7.34 8.00
CA GLY A 107 9.14 6.70 9.26
C GLY A 107 10.36 7.36 9.91
N ALA A 108 11.36 7.71 9.09
CA ALA A 108 12.58 8.39 9.56
C ALA A 108 12.26 9.74 10.21
N MET A 109 11.48 10.59 9.53
CA MET A 109 11.12 11.91 10.08
C MET A 109 10.21 11.79 11.29
N THR A 110 9.31 10.81 11.33
CA THR A 110 8.51 10.51 12.52
C THR A 110 9.41 10.19 13.72
N ALA A 111 10.39 9.31 13.54
CA ALA A 111 11.32 8.94 14.61
C ALA A 111 12.18 10.11 15.07
N VAL A 112 12.75 10.87 14.13
CA VAL A 112 13.59 12.04 14.43
C VAL A 112 12.81 13.07 15.24
N VAL A 113 11.60 13.43 14.78
CA VAL A 113 10.79 14.44 15.49
C VAL A 113 10.33 13.93 16.86
N ALA A 114 9.95 12.65 16.98
CA ALA A 114 9.59 12.06 18.25
C ALA A 114 10.73 12.08 19.26
N LEU A 115 11.96 11.79 18.81
CA LEU A 115 13.15 11.82 19.68
C LEU A 115 13.58 13.25 20.03
N LEU A 116 13.48 14.22 19.12
CA LEU A 116 13.79 15.63 19.40
C LEU A 116 12.79 16.27 20.37
N LEU A 117 11.52 15.82 20.36
CA LEU A 117 10.47 16.32 21.24
C LEU A 117 10.34 15.49 22.53
N ALA A 118 11.20 14.50 22.76
CA ALA A 118 11.09 13.59 23.91
C ALA A 118 11.10 14.34 25.26
N ASP A 119 11.94 15.35 25.39
CA ASP A 119 12.09 16.14 26.62
C ASP A 119 10.93 17.12 26.87
N TRP A 120 10.11 17.40 25.85
CA TRP A 120 8.98 18.33 25.97
C TRP A 120 7.77 17.72 26.67
N ASN A 121 7.76 16.41 26.92
CA ASN A 121 6.67 15.69 27.58
C ASN A 121 5.26 16.02 27.07
N LEU A 122 5.14 16.23 25.76
CA LEU A 122 3.86 16.56 25.12
C LEU A 122 2.85 15.42 25.35
N PRO A 123 1.57 15.72 25.62
CA PRO A 123 0.56 14.68 25.71
C PRO A 123 0.39 13.94 24.38
N SER A 124 0.12 12.63 24.42
CA SER A 124 -0.04 11.78 23.21
C SER A 124 -1.09 12.33 22.25
N ALA A 125 -2.14 12.97 22.76
CA ALA A 125 -3.19 13.58 21.94
C ALA A 125 -2.69 14.71 21.01
N VAL A 126 -1.56 15.37 21.35
CA VAL A 126 -0.91 16.40 20.52
C VAL A 126 0.25 15.80 19.73
N LEU A 127 1.08 14.98 20.39
CA LEU A 127 2.29 14.44 19.79
C LEU A 127 1.97 13.49 18.63
N ILE A 128 1.04 12.56 18.79
CA ILE A 128 0.72 11.57 17.75
C ILE A 128 0.21 12.23 16.46
N PRO A 129 -0.78 13.14 16.46
CA PRO A 129 -1.17 13.86 15.25
C PRO A 129 -0.03 14.66 14.61
N LEU A 130 0.84 15.28 15.40
CA LEU A 130 2.01 15.98 14.90
C LEU A 130 2.98 15.03 14.18
N LEU A 131 3.24 13.86 14.76
CA LEU A 131 4.11 12.84 14.17
C LEU A 131 3.50 12.25 12.88
N LEU A 132 2.19 12.03 12.83
CA LEU A 132 1.51 11.59 11.61
C LEU A 132 1.55 12.66 10.52
N LEU A 133 1.42 13.93 10.88
CA LEU A 133 1.58 15.05 9.94
C LEU A 133 3.00 15.12 9.39
N THR A 134 4.03 14.96 10.24
CA THR A 134 5.43 14.93 9.77
C THR A 134 5.69 13.76 8.82
N ALA A 135 5.11 12.60 9.09
CA ALA A 135 5.18 11.44 8.20
C ALA A 135 4.60 11.74 6.81
N ILE A 136 3.40 12.34 6.76
CA ILE A 136 2.73 12.73 5.51
C ILE A 136 3.58 13.76 4.75
N LEU A 137 4.05 14.80 5.42
CA LEU A 137 4.84 15.86 4.79
C LEU A 137 6.17 15.34 4.27
N ALA A 138 6.87 14.50 5.03
CA ALA A 138 8.16 13.93 4.62
C ALA A 138 8.02 13.00 3.41
N GLY A 139 7.08 12.05 3.45
CA GLY A 139 6.84 11.13 2.33
C GLY A 139 6.32 11.87 1.09
N GLY A 140 5.42 12.84 1.28
CA GLY A 140 4.88 13.68 0.21
C GLY A 140 5.95 14.57 -0.42
N ALA A 141 6.75 15.28 0.37
CA ALA A 141 7.83 16.12 -0.12
C ALA A 141 8.89 15.29 -0.88
N PHE A 142 9.18 14.09 -0.38
CA PHE A 142 10.12 13.19 -1.06
C PHE A 142 9.59 12.72 -2.42
N ALA A 143 8.29 12.44 -2.53
CA ALA A 143 7.65 12.09 -3.79
C ALA A 143 7.63 13.26 -4.79
N LEU A 144 7.53 14.50 -4.30
CA LEU A 144 7.57 15.71 -5.14
C LEU A 144 8.87 15.84 -5.94
N ILE A 145 9.99 15.31 -5.46
CA ILE A 145 11.26 15.32 -6.21
C ILE A 145 11.07 14.62 -7.56
N ALA A 146 10.51 13.42 -7.58
CA ALA A 146 10.26 12.68 -8.81
C ALA A 146 9.20 13.36 -9.70
N ALA A 147 8.16 13.94 -9.09
CA ALA A 147 7.13 14.68 -9.82
C ALA A 147 7.71 15.94 -10.48
N TYR A 148 8.56 16.68 -9.78
CA TYR A 148 9.25 17.86 -10.30
C TYR A 148 10.17 17.50 -11.48
N LEU A 149 10.98 16.43 -11.32
CA LEU A 149 11.85 15.94 -12.38
C LEU A 149 11.05 15.54 -13.63
N LYS A 150 9.85 14.98 -13.44
CA LYS A 150 8.97 14.67 -14.58
C LYS A 150 8.34 15.92 -15.19
N ALA A 151 7.83 16.83 -14.35
CA ALA A 151 7.08 18.00 -14.84
C ALA A 151 7.95 18.98 -15.63
N ASP A 152 9.17 19.25 -15.16
CA ASP A 152 10.02 20.32 -15.67
C ASP A 152 11.14 19.80 -16.59
N TYR A 153 11.58 18.56 -16.44
CA TYR A 153 12.70 17.96 -17.20
C TYR A 153 12.30 16.73 -18.01
N ASP A 154 11.04 16.32 -17.96
CA ASP A 154 10.50 15.13 -18.63
C ASP A 154 11.24 13.81 -18.28
N ILE A 155 11.89 13.75 -17.12
CA ILE A 155 12.59 12.55 -16.65
C ILE A 155 11.56 11.46 -16.30
N ASN A 156 11.89 10.21 -16.68
CA ASN A 156 11.00 9.08 -16.41
C ASN A 156 10.84 8.84 -14.87
N PRO A 157 9.62 8.93 -14.33
CA PRO A 157 9.38 8.74 -12.89
C PRO A 157 9.79 7.35 -12.37
N ILE A 158 9.76 6.32 -13.20
CA ILE A 158 10.21 4.97 -12.83
C ILE A 158 11.67 5.02 -12.36
N VAL A 159 12.53 5.63 -13.16
CA VAL A 159 13.98 5.69 -12.86
C VAL A 159 14.23 6.57 -11.64
N SER A 160 13.66 7.78 -11.62
CA SER A 160 13.87 8.72 -10.51
C SER A 160 13.37 8.16 -9.18
N THR A 161 12.19 7.50 -9.15
CA THR A 161 11.65 6.95 -7.90
C THR A 161 12.42 5.73 -7.41
N ILE A 162 12.96 4.87 -8.30
CA ILE A 162 13.84 3.77 -7.90
C ILE A 162 15.14 4.32 -7.28
N MET A 163 15.78 5.31 -7.93
CA MET A 163 17.01 5.91 -7.39
C MET A 163 16.76 6.58 -6.02
N LEU A 164 15.64 7.28 -5.88
CA LEU A 164 15.25 7.88 -4.62
C LEU A 164 15.03 6.85 -3.50
N ASN A 165 14.58 5.64 -3.79
CA ASN A 165 14.48 4.59 -2.79
C ASN A 165 15.83 4.30 -2.10
N TYR A 166 16.91 4.20 -2.89
CA TYR A 166 18.25 3.99 -2.34
C TYR A 166 18.76 5.21 -1.55
N VAL A 167 18.43 6.42 -1.99
CA VAL A 167 18.74 7.64 -1.23
C VAL A 167 18.03 7.62 0.13
N ALA A 168 16.73 7.29 0.15
CA ALA A 168 15.95 7.18 1.37
C ALA A 168 16.54 6.13 2.33
N PHE A 169 16.93 4.97 1.81
CA PHE A 169 17.56 3.91 2.59
C PHE A 169 18.87 4.39 3.26
N GLN A 170 19.71 5.11 2.53
CA GLN A 170 20.94 5.66 3.08
C GLN A 170 20.68 6.76 4.11
N ILE A 171 19.64 7.57 3.93
CA ILE A 171 19.24 8.58 4.94
C ILE A 171 18.81 7.88 6.23
N VAL A 172 18.00 6.81 6.16
CA VAL A 172 17.62 6.01 7.34
C VAL A 172 18.84 5.43 8.02
N ASN A 173 19.79 4.86 7.25
CA ASN A 173 21.03 4.31 7.79
C ASN A 173 21.87 5.39 8.50
N LEU A 174 21.99 6.58 7.90
CA LEU A 174 22.69 7.73 8.51
C LEU A 174 22.05 8.14 9.83
N ILE A 175 20.70 8.21 9.90
CA ILE A 175 19.99 8.58 11.13
C ILE A 175 20.19 7.49 12.20
N CYS A 176 20.10 6.20 11.85
CA CYS A 176 20.28 5.10 12.78
C CYS A 176 21.70 4.99 13.35
N THR A 177 22.71 5.53 12.64
CA THR A 177 24.12 5.53 13.07
C THR A 177 24.57 6.87 13.67
N ALA A 178 23.74 7.91 13.58
CA ALA A 178 24.06 9.22 14.14
C ALA A 178 24.08 9.20 15.68
N ARG A 179 25.17 9.64 16.30
CA ARG A 179 25.40 9.59 17.77
C ARG A 179 24.23 10.08 18.62
N GLN A 180 23.52 11.12 18.17
CA GLN A 180 22.40 11.72 18.90
C GLN A 180 21.16 10.81 18.95
N PHE A 181 20.96 9.97 17.94
CA PHE A 181 19.77 9.13 17.80
C PHE A 181 20.06 7.65 18.06
N MET A 182 21.29 7.18 17.80
CA MET A 182 21.70 5.79 17.89
C MET A 182 21.46 5.20 19.27
N ASP A 183 20.98 3.97 19.32
CA ASP A 183 20.95 3.16 20.53
C ASP A 183 22.36 2.62 20.82
N PRO A 184 23.01 3.01 21.95
CA PRO A 184 24.38 2.60 22.25
C PRO A 184 24.51 1.11 22.58
N ILE A 185 23.41 0.42 22.89
CA ILE A 185 23.39 -1.00 23.29
C ILE A 185 22.99 -1.90 22.12
N GLY A 186 22.44 -1.33 21.05
CA GLY A 186 21.94 -2.08 19.91
C GLY A 186 23.05 -2.74 19.07
N GLY A 187 22.92 -4.04 18.79
CA GLY A 187 23.83 -4.77 17.90
C GLY A 187 23.63 -4.50 16.40
N HIS A 188 22.57 -3.76 16.03
CA HIS A 188 22.25 -3.36 14.66
C HIS A 188 22.00 -1.86 14.57
N PRO A 189 22.20 -1.21 13.40
CA PRO A 189 21.90 0.21 13.22
C PRO A 189 20.42 0.51 13.51
N GLN A 190 20.17 1.17 14.63
CA GLN A 190 18.83 1.53 15.13
C GLN A 190 18.89 2.74 16.05
N THR A 191 17.77 3.46 16.15
CA THR A 191 17.67 4.57 17.10
C THR A 191 17.28 4.07 18.50
N LYS A 192 17.43 4.95 19.49
CA LYS A 192 16.80 4.79 20.80
C LYS A 192 15.30 4.54 20.64
N PHE A 193 14.69 3.93 21.66
CA PHE A 193 13.23 3.79 21.71
C PHE A 193 12.56 5.17 21.73
N LEU A 194 11.42 5.25 21.07
CA LEU A 194 10.59 6.44 21.11
C LEU A 194 10.02 6.63 22.52
N PRO A 195 9.74 7.89 22.92
CA PRO A 195 9.11 8.15 24.21
C PRO A 195 7.73 7.47 24.28
N PRO A 196 7.30 6.99 25.47
CA PRO A 196 6.05 6.22 25.61
C PRO A 196 4.79 6.95 25.13
N ASN A 197 4.78 8.29 25.20
CA ASN A 197 3.71 9.16 24.71
C ASN A 197 3.63 9.26 23.19
N ALA A 198 4.67 8.84 22.46
CA ALA A 198 4.68 8.75 20.99
C ALA A 198 4.20 7.39 20.45
N VAL A 199 4.10 6.37 21.30
CA VAL A 199 3.75 5.01 20.87
C VAL A 199 2.24 4.89 20.71
N LEU A 200 1.80 4.34 19.56
CA LEU A 200 0.41 3.98 19.35
C LEU A 200 0.11 2.65 20.06
N GLY A 201 -0.89 2.65 20.92
CA GLY A 201 -1.31 1.47 21.67
C GLY A 201 -2.12 0.46 20.83
N PHE A 202 -2.58 -0.58 21.54
CA PHE A 202 -3.43 -1.64 20.98
C PHE A 202 -4.74 -1.73 21.75
N MET A 203 -5.83 -1.96 21.02
CA MET A 203 -7.13 -2.31 21.59
C MET A 203 -7.44 -3.78 21.29
N ALA A 204 -7.53 -4.62 22.32
CA ALA A 204 -7.72 -6.07 22.18
C ALA A 204 -6.68 -6.76 21.23
N GLY A 205 -5.47 -6.19 21.14
CA GLY A 205 -4.38 -6.67 20.27
C GLY A 205 -4.49 -6.25 18.81
N ILE A 206 -5.43 -5.36 18.47
CA ILE A 206 -5.51 -4.68 17.19
C ILE A 206 -4.90 -3.28 17.38
N PRO A 207 -3.98 -2.84 16.52
CA PRO A 207 -3.34 -1.54 16.68
C PRO A 207 -4.31 -0.39 16.38
N TYR A 208 -4.22 0.72 17.13
CA TYR A 208 -5.02 1.91 16.87
C TYR A 208 -4.78 2.52 15.48
N SER A 209 -3.66 2.19 14.82
CA SER A 209 -3.40 2.57 13.44
C SER A 209 -4.47 2.09 12.44
N ILE A 210 -5.32 1.12 12.81
CA ILE A 210 -6.48 0.71 11.99
C ILE A 210 -7.49 1.87 11.81
N LEU A 211 -7.65 2.72 12.83
CA LEU A 211 -8.52 3.90 12.74
C LEU A 211 -7.96 4.92 11.73
N VAL A 212 -6.63 5.11 11.74
CA VAL A 212 -5.95 5.97 10.77
C VAL A 212 -6.09 5.38 9.36
N ALA A 213 -5.96 4.06 9.21
CA ALA A 213 -6.15 3.38 7.94
C ALA A 213 -7.60 3.52 7.42
N ALA A 214 -8.60 3.33 8.30
CA ALA A 214 -10.01 3.51 7.94
C ALA A 214 -10.32 4.96 7.52
N LEU A 215 -9.78 5.95 8.25
CA LEU A 215 -9.88 7.35 7.89
C LEU A 215 -9.22 7.65 6.54
N ALA A 216 -8.03 7.09 6.28
CA ALA A 216 -7.34 7.25 5.00
C ALA A 216 -8.14 6.66 3.83
N VAL A 217 -8.75 5.47 4.01
CA VAL A 217 -9.65 4.87 3.00
C VAL A 217 -10.83 5.79 2.70
N PHE A 218 -11.45 6.36 3.73
CA PHE A 218 -12.55 7.30 3.58
C PHE A 218 -12.10 8.58 2.85
N VAL A 219 -11.00 9.19 3.28
CA VAL A 219 -10.44 10.42 2.69
C VAL A 219 -10.08 10.21 1.22
N VAL A 220 -9.40 9.10 0.88
CA VAL A 220 -9.06 8.77 -0.51
C VAL A 220 -10.32 8.55 -1.35
N SER A 221 -11.34 7.90 -0.77
CA SER A 221 -12.63 7.70 -1.45
C SER A 221 -13.30 9.04 -1.80
N VAL A 222 -13.38 9.95 -0.83
CA VAL A 222 -13.94 11.29 -1.04
C VAL A 222 -13.09 12.07 -2.04
N LEU A 223 -11.78 12.06 -1.88
CA LEU A 223 -10.84 12.78 -2.74
C LEU A 223 -11.03 12.38 -4.21
N ILE A 224 -11.01 11.09 -4.52
CA ILE A 224 -11.08 10.60 -5.92
C ILE A 224 -12.47 10.77 -6.52
N ASN A 225 -13.56 10.59 -5.73
CA ASN A 225 -14.91 10.52 -6.28
C ASN A 225 -15.73 11.80 -6.10
N ARG A 226 -15.34 12.72 -5.19
CA ARG A 226 -16.15 13.85 -4.76
C ARG A 226 -15.46 15.22 -4.89
N THR A 227 -14.14 15.24 -5.21
CA THR A 227 -13.40 16.50 -5.28
C THR A 227 -13.05 16.89 -6.73
N ARG A 228 -12.78 18.20 -6.93
CA ARG A 228 -12.27 18.74 -8.19
C ARG A 228 -10.95 18.09 -8.59
N LEU A 229 -10.03 17.89 -7.63
CA LEU A 229 -8.74 17.22 -7.88
C LEU A 229 -8.93 15.77 -8.36
N GLY A 230 -9.88 15.03 -7.77
CA GLY A 230 -10.21 13.68 -8.23
C GLY A 230 -10.74 13.66 -9.67
N TYR A 231 -11.53 14.65 -10.05
CA TYR A 231 -11.95 14.84 -11.43
C TYR A 231 -10.76 15.11 -12.36
N GLU A 232 -9.87 16.04 -12.01
CA GLU A 232 -8.66 16.39 -12.77
C GLU A 232 -7.75 15.16 -12.95
N ILE A 233 -7.51 14.39 -11.89
CA ILE A 233 -6.76 13.14 -11.91
C ILE A 233 -7.37 12.13 -12.90
N ASN A 234 -8.68 11.91 -12.84
CA ASN A 234 -9.35 10.98 -13.74
C ASN A 234 -9.30 11.49 -15.19
N ALA A 235 -9.52 12.79 -15.44
CA ALA A 235 -9.49 13.40 -16.77
C ALA A 235 -8.10 13.22 -17.44
N ILE A 236 -7.02 13.54 -16.73
CA ILE A 236 -5.63 13.31 -17.21
C ILE A 236 -5.38 11.83 -17.48
N GLY A 237 -5.89 10.95 -16.60
CA GLY A 237 -5.74 9.50 -16.77
C GLY A 237 -6.44 8.95 -18.03
N TYR A 238 -7.53 9.58 -18.45
CA TYR A 238 -8.20 9.20 -19.70
C TYR A 238 -7.48 9.75 -20.93
N ASN A 239 -7.26 11.06 -20.99
CA ASN A 239 -6.56 11.71 -22.09
C ASN A 239 -5.90 13.02 -21.62
N PRO A 240 -4.57 13.01 -21.43
CA PRO A 240 -3.86 14.19 -20.92
C PRO A 240 -3.94 15.41 -21.88
N VAL A 241 -3.95 15.18 -23.19
CA VAL A 241 -4.03 16.27 -24.19
C VAL A 241 -5.39 16.94 -24.14
N ALA A 242 -6.48 16.15 -24.13
CA ALA A 242 -7.82 16.70 -24.00
C ALA A 242 -8.00 17.41 -22.65
N ALA A 243 -7.51 16.84 -21.55
CA ALA A 243 -7.60 17.47 -20.23
C ALA A 243 -6.94 18.86 -20.21
N GLN A 244 -5.77 19.01 -20.82
CA GLN A 244 -5.08 20.30 -20.94
C GLN A 244 -5.86 21.29 -21.82
N SER A 245 -6.45 20.84 -22.93
CA SER A 245 -7.29 21.67 -23.80
C SER A 245 -8.53 22.22 -23.07
N TYR A 246 -9.01 21.52 -22.05
CA TYR A 246 -10.09 21.97 -21.16
C TYR A 246 -9.60 22.77 -19.93
N GLY A 247 -8.33 23.20 -19.92
CA GLY A 247 -7.78 24.09 -18.89
C GLY A 247 -7.34 23.38 -17.61
N ILE A 248 -7.14 22.05 -17.62
CA ILE A 248 -6.57 21.33 -16.47
C ILE A 248 -5.05 21.50 -16.49
N ASP A 249 -4.50 22.05 -15.41
CA ASP A 249 -3.06 22.20 -15.24
C ASP A 249 -2.41 20.83 -14.93
N PHE A 250 -1.76 20.29 -15.95
CA PHE A 250 -1.07 18.99 -15.86
C PHE A 250 0.03 18.99 -14.79
N ARG A 251 0.86 20.03 -14.75
CA ARG A 251 1.97 20.15 -13.80
C ARG A 251 1.47 20.14 -12.36
N ARG A 252 0.51 20.97 -12.06
CA ARG A 252 -0.11 21.07 -10.72
C ARG A 252 -0.76 19.75 -10.32
N THR A 253 -1.53 19.13 -11.19
CA THR A 253 -2.23 17.89 -10.89
C THR A 253 -1.24 16.73 -10.70
N LEU A 254 -0.16 16.67 -11.49
CA LEU A 254 0.92 15.69 -11.33
C LEU A 254 1.59 15.84 -9.95
N MET A 255 2.00 17.08 -9.60
CA MET A 255 2.66 17.37 -8.32
C MET A 255 1.76 16.98 -7.13
N LEU A 256 0.49 17.39 -7.14
CA LEU A 256 -0.46 17.07 -6.08
C LEU A 256 -0.72 15.57 -5.97
N THR A 257 -0.81 14.87 -7.10
CA THR A 257 -1.04 13.43 -7.15
C THR A 257 0.12 12.66 -6.53
N PHE A 258 1.37 13.04 -6.85
CA PHE A 258 2.56 12.44 -6.24
C PHE A 258 2.70 12.80 -4.77
N PHE A 259 2.41 14.05 -4.38
CA PHE A 259 2.43 14.47 -2.98
C PHE A 259 1.45 13.67 -2.12
N ILE A 260 0.21 13.51 -2.59
CA ILE A 260 -0.81 12.73 -1.87
C ILE A 260 -0.41 11.26 -1.80
N GLY A 261 0.02 10.66 -2.92
CA GLY A 261 0.48 9.28 -2.95
C GLY A 261 1.66 9.07 -2.00
N GLY A 262 2.70 9.92 -2.11
CA GLY A 262 3.87 9.86 -1.25
C GLY A 262 3.58 10.16 0.22
N GLY A 263 2.66 11.08 0.48
CA GLY A 263 2.19 11.38 1.85
C GLY A 263 1.50 10.18 2.50
N LEU A 264 0.69 9.45 1.75
CA LEU A 264 0.10 8.19 2.23
C LEU A 264 1.19 7.12 2.47
N GLY A 265 2.16 6.99 1.55
CA GLY A 265 3.32 6.12 1.77
C GLY A 265 4.07 6.49 3.04
N GLY A 266 4.39 7.77 3.22
CA GLY A 266 5.05 8.28 4.42
C GLY A 266 4.24 8.00 5.70
N LEU A 267 2.93 8.18 5.65
CA LEU A 267 2.03 7.85 6.76
C LEU A 267 2.11 6.37 7.13
N GLY A 268 2.15 5.48 6.14
CA GLY A 268 2.36 4.05 6.36
C GLY A 268 3.67 3.74 7.07
N GLY A 269 4.77 4.40 6.66
CA GLY A 269 6.08 4.28 7.32
C GLY A 269 6.10 4.83 8.74
N GLY A 270 5.48 6.00 8.96
CA GLY A 270 5.32 6.58 10.30
C GLY A 270 4.53 5.66 11.24
N LEU A 271 3.41 5.10 10.78
CA LEU A 271 2.62 4.15 11.56
C LEU A 271 3.39 2.86 11.89
N GLU A 272 4.23 2.39 10.97
CA GLU A 272 5.07 1.21 11.21
C GLU A 272 6.06 1.48 12.35
N VAL A 273 6.69 2.64 12.36
CA VAL A 273 7.61 3.08 13.43
C VAL A 273 6.89 3.27 14.76
N LEU A 274 5.74 3.97 14.78
CA LEU A 274 4.99 4.29 16.00
C LEU A 274 4.29 3.10 16.64
N ASN A 275 3.97 2.05 15.85
CA ASN A 275 3.11 0.96 16.30
C ASN A 275 3.82 -0.38 16.41
N ASN A 276 4.72 -0.69 15.47
CA ASN A 276 5.30 -2.02 15.37
C ASN A 276 6.71 -2.09 15.94
N HIS A 277 7.53 -1.09 15.71
CA HIS A 277 8.94 -1.10 16.11
C HIS A 277 9.25 -0.22 17.31
N ASN A 278 8.48 0.85 17.54
CA ASN A 278 8.67 1.85 18.60
C ASN A 278 10.07 2.50 18.56
N ARG A 279 10.74 2.43 17.43
CA ARG A 279 12.05 3.02 17.11
C ARG A 279 12.29 2.93 15.60
N LEU A 280 13.23 3.71 15.09
CA LEU A 280 13.69 3.56 13.72
C LEU A 280 14.79 2.50 13.68
N LEU A 281 14.70 1.57 12.75
CA LEU A 281 15.74 0.60 12.46
C LEU A 281 15.88 0.43 10.94
N VAL A 282 17.07 0.09 10.49
CA VAL A 282 17.32 -0.20 9.08
C VAL A 282 16.52 -1.44 8.69
N GLY A 283 15.73 -1.34 7.61
CA GLY A 283 14.86 -2.42 7.17
C GLY A 283 13.47 -2.46 7.84
N PHE A 284 13.07 -1.44 8.61
CA PHE A 284 11.76 -1.42 9.27
C PHE A 284 10.57 -1.50 8.31
N ALA A 285 10.74 -1.11 7.05
CA ALA A 285 9.72 -1.17 6.00
C ALA A 285 9.81 -2.44 5.15
N ASP A 286 10.46 -3.48 5.68
CA ASP A 286 10.62 -4.77 5.02
C ASP A 286 9.87 -5.88 5.78
N ILE A 287 9.35 -6.84 5.03
CA ILE A 287 8.69 -8.03 5.58
C ILE A 287 9.17 -9.27 4.83
N SER A 288 9.67 -10.27 5.57
CA SER A 288 10.10 -11.56 5.01
C SER A 288 11.05 -11.43 3.80
N GLY A 289 11.95 -10.43 3.80
CA GLY A 289 12.92 -10.22 2.72
C GLY A 289 12.43 -9.40 1.53
N LEU A 290 11.15 -9.00 1.48
CA LEU A 290 10.61 -8.03 0.53
C LEU A 290 10.18 -6.75 1.23
N ASN A 291 10.32 -5.62 0.56
CA ASN A 291 9.85 -4.35 1.09
C ASN A 291 8.34 -4.15 0.85
N PHE A 292 7.68 -3.45 1.76
CA PHE A 292 6.25 -3.11 1.64
C PHE A 292 5.94 -2.35 0.34
N GLY A 293 6.90 -1.58 -0.17
CA GLY A 293 6.73 -0.86 -1.43
C GLY A 293 6.51 -1.79 -2.60
N ALA A 294 7.35 -2.82 -2.78
CA ALA A 294 7.22 -3.81 -3.84
C ALA A 294 5.89 -4.59 -3.73
N LEU A 295 5.55 -5.06 -2.52
CA LEU A 295 4.28 -5.74 -2.26
C LEU A 295 3.07 -4.82 -2.51
N GLY A 296 3.17 -3.54 -2.16
CA GLY A 296 2.14 -2.54 -2.43
C GLY A 296 1.90 -2.30 -3.92
N ILE A 297 2.97 -2.26 -4.72
CA ILE A 297 2.87 -2.18 -6.18
C ILE A 297 2.14 -3.41 -6.74
N LEU A 298 2.53 -4.62 -6.30
CA LEU A 298 1.87 -5.85 -6.71
C LEU A 298 0.37 -5.84 -6.34
N ALA A 299 0.03 -5.45 -5.11
CA ALA A 299 -1.36 -5.33 -4.68
C ALA A 299 -2.15 -4.30 -5.51
N ALA A 300 -1.55 -3.16 -5.85
CA ALA A 300 -2.18 -2.14 -6.68
C ALA A 300 -2.41 -2.62 -8.12
N LEU A 301 -1.48 -3.38 -8.69
CA LEU A 301 -1.61 -3.94 -10.04
C LEU A 301 -2.71 -4.99 -10.10
N VAL A 302 -2.92 -5.79 -9.05
CA VAL A 302 -4.07 -6.73 -8.95
C VAL A 302 -5.38 -6.00 -9.20
N VAL A 303 -5.57 -4.83 -8.59
CA VAL A 303 -6.80 -4.03 -8.74
C VAL A 303 -6.68 -2.96 -9.83
N ALA A 304 -5.63 -3.04 -10.67
CA ALA A 304 -5.31 -2.09 -11.75
C ALA A 304 -5.32 -0.63 -11.28
N GLY A 305 -4.76 -0.38 -10.13
CA GLY A 305 -4.66 0.94 -9.54
C GLY A 305 -6.00 1.56 -9.13
N ASN A 306 -7.08 0.77 -8.99
CA ASN A 306 -8.35 1.30 -8.50
C ASN A 306 -8.28 1.54 -6.98
N PRO A 307 -8.26 2.82 -6.51
CA PRO A 307 -8.09 3.13 -5.10
C PRO A 307 -9.20 2.56 -4.20
N MET A 308 -10.41 2.36 -4.75
CA MET A 308 -11.53 1.81 -3.98
C MET A 308 -11.37 0.32 -3.68
N ALA A 309 -10.62 -0.39 -4.50
CA ALA A 309 -10.36 -1.82 -4.34
C ALA A 309 -9.04 -2.10 -3.57
N VAL A 310 -8.24 -1.09 -3.29
CA VAL A 310 -6.96 -1.20 -2.57
C VAL A 310 -7.10 -1.89 -1.21
N PRO A 311 -8.08 -1.57 -0.34
CA PRO A 311 -8.19 -2.24 0.96
C PRO A 311 -8.36 -3.76 0.84
N PHE A 312 -9.16 -4.21 -0.14
CA PHE A 312 -9.38 -5.63 -0.39
C PHE A 312 -8.13 -6.32 -0.95
N ALA A 313 -7.43 -5.67 -1.89
CA ALA A 313 -6.20 -6.21 -2.47
C ALA A 313 -5.09 -6.31 -1.41
N SER A 314 -4.90 -5.28 -0.59
CA SER A 314 -3.91 -5.27 0.48
C SER A 314 -4.20 -6.34 1.53
N PHE A 315 -5.45 -6.47 1.96
CA PHE A 315 -5.86 -7.52 2.91
C PHE A 315 -5.64 -8.92 2.34
N PHE A 316 -6.06 -9.15 1.08
CA PHE A 316 -5.85 -10.44 0.41
C PHE A 316 -4.36 -10.81 0.30
N MET A 317 -3.51 -9.86 -0.09
CA MET A 317 -2.06 -10.08 -0.14
C MET A 317 -1.49 -10.44 1.24
N CYS A 318 -1.97 -9.78 2.31
CA CYS A 318 -1.54 -10.08 3.67
C CYS A 318 -2.04 -11.44 4.17
N VAL A 319 -3.21 -11.90 3.74
CA VAL A 319 -3.67 -13.28 4.01
C VAL A 319 -2.67 -14.29 3.46
N LEU A 320 -2.21 -14.08 2.22
CA LEU A 320 -1.21 -14.95 1.60
C LEU A 320 0.15 -14.87 2.31
N LEU A 321 0.58 -13.67 2.73
CA LEU A 321 1.84 -13.48 3.47
C LEU A 321 1.83 -14.20 4.83
N VAL A 322 0.76 -14.07 5.60
CA VAL A 322 0.61 -14.76 6.89
C VAL A 322 0.53 -16.27 6.69
N GLY A 323 -0.13 -16.71 5.62
CA GLY A 323 -0.14 -18.11 5.21
C GLY A 323 1.25 -18.64 4.87
N ALA A 324 2.04 -17.83 4.15
CA ALA A 324 3.42 -18.13 3.78
C ALA A 324 4.34 -18.29 4.99
N ASP A 325 4.30 -17.33 5.92
CA ASP A 325 5.07 -17.37 7.16
C ASP A 325 4.72 -18.64 7.97
N ARG A 326 3.45 -19.01 7.99
CA ARG A 326 3.01 -20.24 8.65
C ARG A 326 3.51 -21.49 7.94
N LEU A 327 3.45 -21.57 6.61
CA LEU A 327 3.99 -22.67 5.82
C LEU A 327 5.48 -22.86 6.07
N GLN A 328 6.24 -21.77 6.10
CA GLN A 328 7.67 -21.82 6.41
C GLN A 328 7.93 -22.41 7.79
N ARG A 329 7.17 -21.99 8.81
CA ARG A 329 7.35 -22.45 10.19
C ARG A 329 6.90 -23.89 10.43
N THR A 330 5.84 -24.34 9.74
CA THR A 330 5.23 -25.66 10.01
C THR A 330 5.70 -26.75 9.06
N MET A 331 5.98 -26.41 7.81
CA MET A 331 6.29 -27.35 6.74
C MET A 331 7.66 -27.09 6.09
N GLN A 332 8.43 -26.11 6.59
CA GLN A 332 9.73 -25.70 6.02
C GLN A 332 9.64 -25.30 4.53
N VAL A 333 8.45 -24.87 4.06
CA VAL A 333 8.25 -24.38 2.69
C VAL A 333 8.91 -23.01 2.58
N PRO A 334 9.81 -22.78 1.62
CA PRO A 334 10.46 -21.48 1.43
C PRO A 334 9.43 -20.36 1.16
N VAL A 335 9.59 -19.20 1.82
CA VAL A 335 8.69 -18.04 1.65
C VAL A 335 8.74 -17.53 0.20
N GLU A 336 9.87 -17.68 -0.46
CA GLU A 336 10.11 -17.29 -1.86
C GLU A 336 9.11 -17.96 -2.82
N LEU A 337 8.66 -19.17 -2.50
CA LEU A 337 7.61 -19.86 -3.25
C LEU A 337 6.30 -19.06 -3.25
N VAL A 338 5.94 -18.45 -2.15
CA VAL A 338 4.72 -17.67 -2.06
C VAL A 338 4.88 -16.31 -2.77
N PHE A 339 6.07 -15.72 -2.73
CA PHE A 339 6.35 -14.51 -3.52
C PHE A 339 6.30 -14.78 -5.03
N LEU A 340 6.90 -15.89 -5.48
CA LEU A 340 6.79 -16.34 -6.87
C LEU A 340 5.32 -16.46 -7.30
N LEU A 341 4.50 -17.00 -6.44
CA LEU A 341 3.09 -17.20 -6.63
C LEU A 341 2.32 -15.87 -6.74
N GLN A 342 2.58 -14.94 -5.83
CA GLN A 342 2.00 -13.60 -5.90
C GLN A 342 2.40 -12.90 -7.21
N ALA A 343 3.66 -13.02 -7.63
CA ALA A 343 4.14 -12.46 -8.89
C ALA A 343 3.43 -13.09 -10.11
N ILE A 344 3.29 -14.42 -10.15
CA ILE A 344 2.55 -15.13 -11.21
C ILE A 344 1.09 -14.68 -11.24
N MET A 345 0.44 -14.57 -10.10
CA MET A 345 -0.95 -14.11 -10.00
C MET A 345 -1.13 -12.72 -10.59
N VAL A 346 -0.26 -11.77 -10.22
CA VAL A 346 -0.30 -10.40 -10.75
C VAL A 346 -0.08 -10.41 -12.27
N LEU A 347 0.92 -11.15 -12.74
CA LEU A 347 1.24 -11.26 -14.18
C LEU A 347 0.04 -11.81 -14.97
N LEU A 348 -0.60 -12.86 -14.48
CA LEU A 348 -1.80 -13.43 -15.10
C LEU A 348 -2.96 -12.44 -15.13
N ILE A 349 -3.21 -11.72 -14.04
CA ILE A 349 -4.27 -10.70 -13.99
C ILE A 349 -4.01 -9.63 -15.04
N VAL A 350 -2.77 -9.14 -15.14
CA VAL A 350 -2.39 -8.11 -16.13
C VAL A 350 -2.55 -8.63 -17.55
N ILE A 351 -2.06 -9.84 -17.87
CA ILE A 351 -2.17 -10.45 -19.21
C ILE A 351 -3.62 -10.67 -19.61
N ILE A 352 -4.44 -11.27 -18.75
CA ILE A 352 -5.83 -11.58 -19.06
C ILE A 352 -6.61 -10.28 -19.28
N ARG A 353 -6.35 -9.28 -18.45
CA ARG A 353 -7.02 -7.98 -18.55
C ARG A 353 -6.66 -7.24 -19.84
N THR A 354 -5.39 -7.19 -20.23
CA THR A 354 -4.98 -6.56 -21.50
C THR A 354 -5.58 -7.24 -22.70
N LYS A 355 -5.63 -8.57 -22.73
CA LYS A 355 -6.29 -9.32 -23.82
C LYS A 355 -7.79 -9.05 -23.90
N LEU A 356 -8.48 -8.88 -22.78
CA LEU A 356 -9.91 -8.58 -22.75
C LEU A 356 -10.21 -7.12 -23.11
N SER A 357 -9.32 -6.19 -22.78
CA SER A 357 -9.46 -4.78 -23.19
C SER A 357 -9.17 -4.55 -24.67
N ALA A 358 -8.32 -5.37 -25.28
CA ALA A 358 -8.01 -5.32 -26.72
C ALA A 358 -9.11 -5.90 -27.61
N LYS A 359 -10.12 -6.59 -27.05
CA LYS A 359 -11.27 -7.14 -27.76
C LYS A 359 -12.51 -6.23 -27.73
N LYS A 360 -12.43 -5.08 -27.07
CA LYS A 360 -13.43 -4.01 -27.07
C LYS A 360 -12.96 -2.82 -27.90
#